data_3ad4eb08883f2919a30c67de2b20b237
#
_entry.id   3ad4eb08883f2919a30c67de2b20b237
#
_cell.length_a   1.000
_cell.length_b   1.000
_cell.length_c   1.000
_cell.angle_alpha   90.00
_cell.angle_beta   90.00
_cell.angle_gamma   90.00
#
_symmetry.space_group_name_H-M   'P 1'
#
loop_
_entity.id
_entity.type
_entity.pdbx_description
1 polymer ?
#
loop_
_entity_poly.entity_id
_entity_poly.type
_entity_poly.pdbx_seq_one_letter_code
_entity_poly.pdbx_strand_id
1 'polypeptide(L)'
;MNIIERARDFVKKLLSPVDPRRCPYCGRRMTKKHGHYTVTIRDVGGVRREKVQRYWCHLCQCTYTLPDPGREARARYTRQVRRKALDLYFHVGASLRTAAEWLRSEINQTARALIWNPLLCLYPPPATIARLSHTSIWRWEQQAGQQVEKQAQQGCFQHLIRFSGALVADASTVYIRGVASPLHLIADAVTRVGLVVRRLRTESEAVIAGQFRLALAWWALQAEEVRVLISDGAAYYRYALDRVLRWAKQQRSLFHLWRNIAPHLQAFAEHAADEAMAILSDMIHAVWDAPSLQEAQEAFAALQNLWSHVPSLQPVLQLISKSLEEALLHTSQVVEGMGRTSNVAERFFRRYRQRTRRLGSFMSNGGCDAFNFLWHIYINLEPYQLRREQKRHYRHPGLCPLQVAGTDTYAVTWLDAVGI
;
A
#
# COMPACT_ATOMS: atom_id res chain seq x y z
N MET A 1 14.98 15.59 -1.34
CA MET A 1 15.38 14.22 -0.93
C MET A 1 14.15 13.35 -0.89
N ASN A 2 14.07 12.33 -1.72
CA ASN A 2 12.93 11.44 -1.84
C ASN A 2 12.90 10.39 -0.69
N ILE A 3 11.83 9.59 -0.61
CA ILE A 3 11.63 8.63 0.48
C ILE A 3 12.74 7.55 0.53
N ILE A 4 13.26 7.13 -0.63
CA ILE A 4 14.33 6.11 -0.71
C ILE A 4 15.66 6.70 -0.26
N GLU A 5 15.99 7.92 -0.68
CA GLU A 5 17.18 8.64 -0.20
C GLU A 5 17.10 8.88 1.32
N ARG A 6 15.93 9.27 1.83
CA ARG A 6 15.71 9.41 3.29
C ARG A 6 15.90 8.10 4.03
N ALA A 7 15.40 6.99 3.47
CA ALA A 7 15.60 5.68 4.06
C ALA A 7 17.07 5.26 4.06
N ARG A 8 17.80 5.49 2.96
CA ARG A 8 19.26 5.25 2.90
C ARG A 8 20.03 6.11 3.90
N ASP A 9 19.70 7.41 3.99
CA ASP A 9 20.31 8.32 4.96
C ASP A 9 19.99 7.90 6.41
N PHE A 10 18.76 7.43 6.66
CA PHE A 10 18.38 6.90 7.95
C PHE A 10 19.24 5.67 8.33
N VAL A 11 19.34 4.68 7.45
CA VAL A 11 20.21 3.51 7.65
C VAL A 11 21.67 3.92 7.83
N LYS A 12 22.20 4.83 7.00
CA LYS A 12 23.56 5.35 7.11
C LYS A 12 23.80 6.04 8.44
N LYS A 13 22.86 6.85 8.93
CA LYS A 13 22.94 7.49 10.25
C LYS A 13 22.94 6.49 11.40
N LEU A 14 22.18 5.39 11.28
CA LEU A 14 22.18 4.32 12.27
C LEU A 14 23.54 3.62 12.38
N LEU A 15 24.25 3.50 11.25
CA LEU A 15 25.55 2.82 11.17
C LEU A 15 26.75 3.77 11.39
N SER A 16 26.51 5.10 11.39
CA SER A 16 27.60 6.08 11.55
C SER A 16 28.00 6.24 13.01
N PRO A 17 29.29 6.20 13.31
CA PRO A 17 29.77 6.44 14.66
C PRO A 17 29.48 7.89 15.10
N VAL A 18 28.90 8.05 16.27
CA VAL A 18 28.63 9.37 16.85
C VAL A 18 29.84 9.81 17.70
N ASP A 19 30.41 10.95 17.36
CA ASP A 19 31.52 11.52 18.19
C ASP A 19 30.98 11.95 19.57
N PRO A 20 31.34 11.26 20.65
CA PRO A 20 30.84 11.56 21.99
C PRO A 20 31.29 12.93 22.52
N ARG A 21 32.29 13.55 21.88
CA ARG A 21 32.82 14.85 22.27
C ARG A 21 32.03 16.02 21.68
N ARG A 22 31.09 15.76 20.75
CA ARG A 22 30.25 16.80 20.14
C ARG A 22 28.88 16.87 20.80
N CYS A 23 28.53 18.05 21.28
CA CYS A 23 27.18 18.32 21.79
C CYS A 23 26.14 18.26 20.63
N PRO A 24 25.06 17.50 20.75
CA PRO A 24 24.05 17.40 19.68
C PRO A 24 23.24 18.70 19.51
N TYR A 25 23.28 19.62 20.49
CA TYR A 25 22.52 20.87 20.44
C TYR A 25 23.29 22.03 19.82
N CYS A 26 24.60 22.16 20.11
CA CYS A 26 25.41 23.28 19.60
C CYS A 26 26.56 22.84 18.67
N GLY A 27 26.79 21.54 18.48
CA GLY A 27 27.86 21.01 17.63
C GLY A 27 29.28 21.17 18.17
N ARG A 28 29.48 21.88 19.30
CA ARG A 28 30.81 22.18 19.87
C ARG A 28 31.38 20.99 20.66
N ARG A 29 32.72 20.91 20.72
CA ARG A 29 33.47 19.87 21.46
C ARG A 29 33.76 20.24 22.90
N MET A 30 32.88 20.96 23.57
CA MET A 30 33.04 21.40 24.97
C MET A 30 32.18 20.55 25.91
N THR A 31 32.42 19.24 25.91
CA THR A 31 31.61 18.29 26.67
C THR A 31 32.46 17.45 27.62
N LYS A 32 31.91 17.12 28.78
CA LYS A 32 32.51 16.19 29.74
C LYS A 32 31.53 15.07 30.12
N LYS A 33 32.05 13.94 30.58
CA LYS A 33 31.22 12.88 31.17
C LYS A 33 30.53 13.41 32.44
N HIS A 34 29.22 13.12 32.54
CA HIS A 34 28.39 13.62 33.64
C HIS A 34 27.52 12.50 34.23
N GLY A 35 28.19 11.53 34.88
CA GLY A 35 27.52 10.39 35.48
C GLY A 35 26.92 9.43 34.44
N HIS A 36 26.21 8.46 34.94
CA HIS A 36 25.51 7.44 34.12
C HIS A 36 24.19 7.08 34.79
N TYR A 37 23.31 6.48 34.05
CA TYR A 37 22.08 5.85 34.55
C TYR A 37 21.89 4.48 33.94
N THR A 38 21.14 3.61 34.61
CA THR A 38 20.86 2.27 34.12
C THR A 38 19.50 2.25 33.44
N VAL A 39 19.44 1.67 32.23
CA VAL A 39 18.22 1.42 31.50
C VAL A 39 18.00 -0.06 31.32
N THR A 40 16.72 -0.47 31.35
CA THR A 40 16.33 -1.83 30.96
C THR A 40 15.92 -1.82 29.50
N ILE A 41 16.68 -2.49 28.65
CA ILE A 41 16.44 -2.61 27.22
C ILE A 41 15.80 -3.98 26.95
N ARG A 42 14.74 -3.96 26.17
CA ARG A 42 14.03 -5.15 25.70
C ARG A 42 14.29 -5.31 24.21
N ASP A 43 14.89 -6.43 23.87
CA ASP A 43 15.28 -6.77 22.51
C ASP A 43 14.79 -8.17 22.15
N VAL A 44 14.82 -8.53 20.87
CA VAL A 44 14.55 -9.90 20.40
C VAL A 44 15.51 -10.89 21.06
N GLY A 45 16.75 -10.49 21.30
CA GLY A 45 17.75 -11.26 22.06
C GLY A 45 17.56 -11.30 23.58
N GLY A 46 16.44 -10.80 24.11
CA GLY A 46 16.13 -10.84 25.54
C GLY A 46 16.09 -9.46 26.21
N VAL A 47 16.17 -9.46 27.53
CA VAL A 47 16.11 -8.26 28.36
C VAL A 47 17.47 -8.06 29.02
N ARG A 48 18.07 -6.87 28.84
CA ARG A 48 19.36 -6.52 29.41
C ARG A 48 19.33 -5.18 30.13
N ARG A 49 20.21 -4.99 31.08
CA ARG A 49 20.44 -3.70 31.73
C ARG A 49 21.74 -3.11 31.21
N GLU A 50 21.68 -1.87 30.76
CA GLU A 50 22.83 -1.14 30.22
C GLU A 50 23.04 0.14 31.01
N LYS A 51 24.32 0.45 31.29
CA LYS A 51 24.74 1.75 31.83
C LYS A 51 24.90 2.73 30.67
N VAL A 52 24.06 3.76 30.64
CA VAL A 52 24.09 4.80 29.61
C VAL A 52 24.85 5.99 30.15
N GLN A 53 25.95 6.35 29.46
CA GLN A 53 26.77 7.50 29.84
C GLN A 53 26.04 8.81 29.52
N ARG A 54 25.93 9.71 30.47
CA ARG A 54 25.50 11.09 30.27
C ARG A 54 26.70 11.99 30.02
N TYR A 55 26.49 13.02 29.24
CA TYR A 55 27.46 14.06 28.94
C TYR A 55 26.88 15.42 29.33
N TRP A 56 27.73 16.33 29.74
CA TRP A 56 27.40 17.73 30.03
C TRP A 56 28.10 18.62 29.02
N CYS A 57 27.38 19.55 28.43
CA CYS A 57 27.94 20.58 27.56
C CYS A 57 28.14 21.88 28.36
N HIS A 58 29.35 22.35 28.43
CA HIS A 58 29.66 23.60 29.15
C HIS A 58 29.04 24.83 28.48
N LEU A 59 28.88 24.82 27.15
CA LEU A 59 28.32 25.96 26.42
C LEU A 59 26.80 26.03 26.53
N CYS A 60 26.10 24.91 26.29
CA CYS A 60 24.64 24.87 26.37
C CYS A 60 24.12 24.66 27.81
N GLN A 61 24.98 24.36 28.77
CA GLN A 61 24.63 24.00 30.14
C GLN A 61 23.54 22.89 30.23
N CYS A 62 23.55 21.96 29.27
CA CYS A 62 22.60 20.88 29.22
C CYS A 62 23.25 19.50 29.27
N THR A 63 22.50 18.50 29.72
CA THR A 63 22.93 17.11 29.68
C THR A 63 22.33 16.41 28.49
N TYR A 64 23.09 15.48 27.89
CA TYR A 64 22.64 14.64 26.83
C TYR A 64 23.22 13.23 26.94
N THR A 65 22.65 12.31 26.19
CA THR A 65 23.16 10.97 25.96
C THR A 65 23.40 10.78 24.46
N LEU A 66 24.35 9.93 24.09
CA LEU A 66 24.54 9.60 22.68
C LEU A 66 23.33 8.84 22.15
N PRO A 67 22.96 9.08 20.88
CA PRO A 67 21.97 8.25 20.22
C PRO A 67 22.41 6.79 20.19
N ASP A 68 21.52 5.90 20.55
CA ASP A 68 21.69 4.47 20.37
C ASP A 68 21.11 4.08 18.99
N PRO A 69 21.92 3.58 18.06
CA PRO A 69 21.42 3.19 16.73
C PRO A 69 20.33 2.12 16.79
N GLY A 70 20.37 1.24 17.79
CA GLY A 70 19.37 0.18 17.97
C GLY A 70 18.08 0.63 18.66
N ARG A 71 18.00 1.89 19.13
CA ARG A 71 16.88 2.32 19.97
C ARG A 71 16.61 3.82 19.83
N GLU A 72 15.35 4.21 19.83
CA GLU A 72 14.98 5.61 19.96
C GLU A 72 15.20 6.12 21.39
N ALA A 73 15.42 7.42 21.53
CA ALA A 73 15.56 8.06 22.82
C ALA A 73 14.38 7.72 23.74
N ARG A 74 14.67 7.31 24.98
CA ARG A 74 13.70 6.92 26.01
C ARG A 74 12.83 5.69 25.64
N ALA A 75 13.06 5.01 24.52
CA ALA A 75 12.31 3.81 24.17
C ALA A 75 12.71 2.63 25.08
N ARG A 76 11.70 1.84 25.49
CA ARG A 76 11.90 0.62 26.29
C ARG A 76 12.20 -0.62 25.41
N TYR A 77 11.89 -0.53 24.12
CA TYR A 77 12.08 -1.60 23.14
C TYR A 77 13.01 -1.11 22.04
N THR A 78 13.84 -2.03 21.55
CA THR A 78 14.74 -1.74 20.41
C THR A 78 13.96 -1.52 19.12
N ARG A 79 14.61 -0.93 18.13
CA ARG A 79 14.07 -0.82 16.77
C ARG A 79 13.79 -2.20 16.19
N GLN A 80 14.63 -3.19 16.46
CA GLN A 80 14.46 -4.55 15.99
C GLN A 80 13.13 -5.15 16.47
N VAL A 81 12.74 -4.96 17.74
CA VAL A 81 11.43 -5.39 18.26
C VAL A 81 10.28 -4.69 17.55
N ARG A 82 10.40 -3.37 17.28
CA ARG A 82 9.38 -2.61 16.56
C ARG A 82 9.24 -3.07 15.12
N ARG A 83 10.37 -3.25 14.41
CA ARG A 83 10.41 -3.79 13.04
C ARG A 83 9.72 -5.14 12.98
N LYS A 84 10.11 -6.07 13.84
CA LYS A 84 9.52 -7.42 13.90
C LYS A 84 8.03 -7.40 14.24
N ALA A 85 7.60 -6.48 15.13
CA ALA A 85 6.18 -6.31 15.44
C ALA A 85 5.35 -5.87 14.23
N LEU A 86 5.82 -4.87 13.49
CA LEU A 86 5.15 -4.38 12.31
C LEU A 86 5.21 -5.36 11.14
N ASP A 87 6.33 -6.07 11.00
CA ASP A 87 6.47 -7.12 10.00
C ASP A 87 5.51 -8.29 10.26
N LEU A 88 5.40 -8.77 11.49
CA LEU A 88 4.39 -9.76 11.88
C LEU A 88 2.97 -9.25 11.59
N TYR A 89 2.72 -7.98 11.84
CA TYR A 89 1.42 -7.37 11.61
C TYR A 89 1.11 -7.21 10.12
N PHE A 90 2.02 -6.69 9.29
CA PHE A 90 1.81 -6.41 7.87
C PHE A 90 2.10 -7.61 6.95
N HIS A 91 3.23 -8.26 7.11
CA HIS A 91 3.68 -9.33 6.22
C HIS A 91 3.03 -10.67 6.57
N VAL A 92 3.13 -11.09 7.84
CA VAL A 92 2.56 -12.37 8.31
C VAL A 92 1.03 -12.30 8.48
N GLY A 93 0.48 -11.10 8.68
CA GLY A 93 -0.95 -10.92 8.88
C GLY A 93 -1.45 -11.28 10.29
N ALA A 94 -0.57 -11.27 11.29
CA ALA A 94 -0.95 -11.48 12.67
C ALA A 94 -1.82 -10.33 13.19
N SER A 95 -2.72 -10.60 14.17
CA SER A 95 -3.37 -9.52 14.91
C SER A 95 -2.37 -8.78 15.80
N LEU A 96 -2.66 -7.54 16.20
CA LEU A 96 -1.80 -6.81 17.14
C LEU A 96 -1.61 -7.57 18.47
N ARG A 97 -2.64 -8.31 18.94
CA ARG A 97 -2.56 -9.15 20.14
C ARG A 97 -1.63 -10.33 19.90
N THR A 98 -1.81 -11.07 18.83
CA THR A 98 -0.98 -12.22 18.47
C THR A 98 0.48 -11.81 18.28
N ALA A 99 0.74 -10.68 17.60
CA ALA A 99 2.09 -10.15 17.44
C ALA A 99 2.73 -9.77 18.80
N ALA A 100 1.95 -9.16 19.70
CA ALA A 100 2.43 -8.81 21.04
C ALA A 100 2.70 -10.05 21.91
N GLU A 101 1.85 -11.07 21.85
CA GLU A 101 2.00 -12.33 22.57
C GLU A 101 3.22 -13.10 22.09
N TRP A 102 3.37 -13.23 20.79
CA TRP A 102 4.50 -13.91 20.18
C TRP A 102 5.83 -13.25 20.55
N LEU A 103 5.93 -11.91 20.40
CA LEU A 103 7.13 -11.17 20.77
C LEU A 103 7.42 -11.22 22.27
N ARG A 104 6.41 -11.15 23.13
CA ARG A 104 6.60 -11.32 24.57
C ARG A 104 7.18 -12.70 24.90
N SER A 105 6.63 -13.73 24.27
CA SER A 105 7.10 -15.11 24.47
C SER A 105 8.56 -15.23 24.02
N GLU A 106 8.90 -14.74 22.83
CA GLU A 106 10.26 -14.78 22.29
C GLU A 106 11.27 -14.02 23.19
N ILE A 107 10.97 -12.77 23.55
CA ILE A 107 11.84 -11.96 24.42
C ILE A 107 12.03 -12.62 25.78
N ASN A 108 10.97 -13.16 26.37
CA ASN A 108 11.02 -13.77 27.69
C ASN A 108 11.68 -15.16 27.69
N GLN A 109 11.52 -15.95 26.61
CA GLN A 109 12.21 -17.23 26.46
C GLN A 109 13.71 -17.01 26.32
N THR A 110 14.13 -16.09 25.48
CA THR A 110 15.55 -15.76 25.30
C THR A 110 16.15 -15.20 26.59
N ALA A 111 15.41 -14.34 27.31
CA ALA A 111 15.83 -13.86 28.61
C ALA A 111 16.03 -15.01 29.64
N ARG A 112 15.10 -15.96 29.66
CA ARG A 112 15.19 -17.14 30.52
C ARG A 112 16.39 -18.02 30.15
N ALA A 113 16.61 -18.28 28.87
CA ALA A 113 17.72 -19.09 28.37
C ALA A 113 19.09 -18.46 28.72
N LEU A 114 19.21 -17.13 28.63
CA LEU A 114 20.43 -16.41 28.98
C LEU A 114 20.72 -16.35 30.49
N ILE A 115 19.68 -16.49 31.31
CA ILE A 115 19.78 -16.41 32.77
C ILE A 115 19.81 -17.80 33.40
N TRP A 116 19.41 -18.82 32.66
CA TRP A 116 19.43 -20.19 33.14
C TRP A 116 20.84 -20.77 33.08
N ASN A 117 21.67 -20.30 34.02
CA ASN A 117 22.88 -21.00 34.36
C ASN A 117 22.54 -21.94 35.51
N PRO A 118 22.60 -23.26 35.33
CA PRO A 118 22.24 -24.26 36.34
C PRO A 118 23.08 -24.11 37.63
N LEU A 119 24.23 -23.43 37.54
CA LEU A 119 25.10 -23.20 38.70
C LEU A 119 24.67 -21.97 39.54
N LEU A 120 23.80 -21.08 39.03
CA LEU A 120 23.49 -19.81 39.74
C LEU A 120 22.07 -19.76 40.31
N CYS A 121 21.15 -20.70 39.95
CA CYS A 121 19.74 -20.76 40.41
C CYS A 121 19.02 -19.40 40.53
N LEU A 122 19.39 -18.41 39.72
CA LEU A 122 18.86 -17.06 39.80
C LEU A 122 17.70 -16.90 38.86
N TYR A 123 16.49 -16.88 39.39
CA TYR A 123 15.30 -16.42 38.67
C TYR A 123 15.48 -14.92 38.35
N PRO A 124 15.24 -14.51 37.10
CA PRO A 124 15.26 -13.08 36.81
C PRO A 124 14.19 -12.38 37.65
N PRO A 125 14.49 -11.25 38.26
CA PRO A 125 13.50 -10.50 39.03
C PRO A 125 12.31 -10.14 38.10
N PRO A 126 11.06 -10.11 38.62
CA PRO A 126 9.84 -9.83 37.84
C PRO A 126 9.90 -8.58 36.95
N ALA A 127 10.73 -7.60 37.33
CA ALA A 127 10.96 -6.36 36.59
C ALA A 127 11.64 -6.56 35.22
N THR A 128 12.23 -7.73 34.94
CA THR A 128 12.89 -8.04 33.67
C THR A 128 11.96 -8.65 32.63
N ILE A 129 10.73 -9.05 33.03
CA ILE A 129 9.76 -9.64 32.09
C ILE A 129 9.24 -8.57 31.13
N ALA A 130 9.30 -8.85 29.84
CA ALA A 130 8.74 -7.96 28.84
C ALA A 130 7.21 -7.91 28.94
N ARG A 131 6.66 -6.69 29.05
CA ARG A 131 5.20 -6.44 29.09
C ARG A 131 4.76 -5.70 27.82
N LEU A 132 5.12 -6.26 26.65
CA LEU A 132 4.72 -5.68 25.39
C LEU A 132 3.19 -5.87 25.22
N SER A 133 2.46 -4.76 25.05
CA SER A 133 1.03 -4.78 24.80
C SER A 133 0.72 -4.57 23.31
N HIS A 134 -0.42 -5.05 22.87
CA HIS A 134 -0.95 -4.73 21.53
C HIS A 134 -1.11 -3.22 21.30
N THR A 135 -1.42 -2.46 22.37
CA THR A 135 -1.50 -0.98 22.33
C THR A 135 -0.15 -0.35 22.01
N SER A 136 0.97 -0.95 22.43
CA SER A 136 2.30 -0.45 22.06
C SER A 136 2.56 -0.60 20.57
N ILE A 137 2.21 -1.76 19.99
CA ILE A 137 2.35 -2.01 18.56
C ILE A 137 1.42 -1.08 17.76
N TRP A 138 0.18 -0.91 18.21
CA TRP A 138 -0.76 0.02 17.61
C TRP A 138 -0.22 1.47 17.60
N ARG A 139 0.38 1.93 18.70
CA ARG A 139 1.01 3.27 18.75
C ARG A 139 2.16 3.39 17.75
N TRP A 140 2.98 2.36 17.59
CA TRP A 140 4.06 2.35 16.60
C TRP A 140 3.53 2.41 15.18
N GLU A 141 2.47 1.67 14.89
CA GLU A 141 1.75 1.73 13.62
C GLU A 141 1.23 3.16 13.35
N GLN A 142 0.53 3.76 14.33
CA GLN A 142 0.00 5.12 14.19
C GLN A 142 1.11 6.15 13.92
N GLN A 143 2.19 6.09 14.68
CA GLN A 143 3.34 6.98 14.50
C GLN A 143 3.97 6.81 13.12
N ALA A 144 4.16 5.58 12.68
CA ALA A 144 4.72 5.29 11.36
C ALA A 144 3.79 5.75 10.22
N GLY A 145 2.49 5.51 10.32
CA GLY A 145 1.51 5.98 9.33
C GLY A 145 1.48 7.51 9.20
N GLN A 146 1.47 8.22 10.33
CA GLN A 146 1.54 9.68 10.37
C GLN A 146 2.86 10.21 9.78
N GLN A 147 3.97 9.50 10.00
CA GLN A 147 5.25 9.86 9.39
C GLN A 147 5.22 9.74 7.87
N VAL A 148 4.59 8.69 7.33
CA VAL A 148 4.41 8.52 5.87
C VAL A 148 3.53 9.64 5.30
N GLU A 149 2.43 9.97 5.96
CA GLU A 149 1.57 11.09 5.54
C GLU A 149 2.36 12.39 5.46
N LYS A 150 3.12 12.70 6.50
CA LYS A 150 4.00 13.89 6.52
C LYS A 150 5.03 13.87 5.40
N GLN A 151 5.63 12.71 5.12
CA GLN A 151 6.60 12.55 4.02
C GLN A 151 5.94 12.81 2.67
N ALA A 152 4.71 12.31 2.45
CA ALA A 152 3.95 12.57 1.23
C ALA A 152 3.67 14.07 1.04
N GLN A 153 3.21 14.74 2.11
CA GLN A 153 2.97 16.19 2.10
C GLN A 153 4.25 17.02 1.87
N GLN A 154 5.41 16.50 2.26
CA GLN A 154 6.72 17.13 2.03
C GLN A 154 7.33 16.81 0.66
N GLY A 155 6.59 16.17 -0.24
CA GLY A 155 7.03 15.85 -1.59
C GLY A 155 8.06 14.72 -1.67
N CYS A 156 8.12 13.82 -0.67
CA CYS A 156 9.12 12.75 -0.65
C CYS A 156 8.89 11.66 -1.71
N PHE A 157 7.73 11.66 -2.39
CA PHE A 157 7.44 10.76 -3.50
C PHE A 157 7.70 11.39 -4.87
N GLN A 158 8.00 12.70 -4.94
CA GLN A 158 8.22 13.41 -6.18
C GLN A 158 9.39 12.82 -6.97
N HIS A 159 9.20 12.70 -8.28
CA HIS A 159 10.21 12.20 -9.24
C HIS A 159 10.78 10.82 -8.90
N LEU A 160 10.04 10.01 -8.13
CA LEU A 160 10.49 8.69 -7.70
C LEU A 160 10.30 7.63 -8.77
N ILE A 161 9.34 7.81 -9.66
CA ILE A 161 8.94 6.81 -10.66
C ILE A 161 9.04 7.35 -12.09
N ARG A 162 9.21 6.44 -13.04
CA ARG A 162 8.87 6.66 -14.43
C ARG A 162 7.40 6.28 -14.63
N PHE A 163 6.57 7.28 -14.75
CA PHE A 163 5.14 7.09 -14.93
C PHE A 163 4.84 6.56 -16.33
N SER A 164 3.94 5.56 -16.43
CA SER A 164 3.63 4.90 -17.72
C SER A 164 2.73 5.73 -18.64
N GLY A 165 2.01 6.70 -18.11
CA GLY A 165 0.98 7.45 -18.81
C GLY A 165 -0.42 6.86 -18.66
N ALA A 166 -0.59 5.72 -17.97
CA ALA A 166 -1.89 5.11 -17.71
C ALA A 166 -2.15 5.02 -16.20
N LEU A 167 -3.28 5.55 -15.76
CA LEU A 167 -3.80 5.37 -14.41
C LEU A 167 -4.86 4.28 -14.39
N VAL A 168 -4.93 3.56 -13.28
CA VAL A 168 -6.09 2.76 -12.91
C VAL A 168 -6.66 3.29 -11.61
N ALA A 169 -7.97 3.46 -11.57
CA ALA A 169 -8.68 3.88 -10.36
C ALA A 169 -9.88 2.97 -10.09
N ASP A 170 -10.07 2.64 -8.84
CA ASP A 170 -11.18 1.81 -8.38
C ASP A 170 -11.43 2.06 -6.89
N ALA A 171 -12.60 1.65 -6.40
CA ALA A 171 -13.00 1.77 -5.02
C ALA A 171 -13.40 0.42 -4.42
N SER A 172 -13.21 0.30 -3.12
CA SER A 172 -13.64 -0.85 -2.33
C SER A 172 -14.20 -0.36 -1.01
N THR A 173 -14.61 -1.27 -0.14
CA THR A 173 -15.17 -0.92 1.17
C THR A 173 -14.21 -1.31 2.28
N VAL A 174 -14.07 -0.44 3.26
CA VAL A 174 -13.42 -0.69 4.55
C VAL A 174 -14.42 -0.44 5.67
N TYR A 175 -14.30 -1.15 6.79
CA TYR A 175 -15.23 -1.04 7.91
C TYR A 175 -14.56 -0.35 9.10
N ILE A 176 -15.27 0.64 9.67
CA ILE A 176 -14.86 1.37 10.87
C ILE A 176 -15.98 1.27 11.90
N ARG A 177 -15.74 0.57 13.00
CA ARG A 177 -16.75 0.23 14.00
C ARG A 177 -18.01 -0.40 13.39
N GLY A 178 -17.80 -1.26 12.38
CA GLY A 178 -18.89 -1.92 11.65
C GLY A 178 -19.55 -1.06 10.57
N VAL A 179 -19.23 0.22 10.45
CA VAL A 179 -19.79 1.11 9.43
C VAL A 179 -18.92 1.08 8.18
N ALA A 180 -19.54 0.88 7.02
CA ALA A 180 -18.88 0.89 5.72
C ALA A 180 -18.37 2.28 5.35
N SER A 181 -17.18 2.36 4.80
CA SER A 181 -16.55 3.59 4.29
C SER A 181 -15.82 3.28 2.99
N PRO A 182 -15.87 4.15 1.97
CA PRO A 182 -15.16 3.92 0.73
C PRO A 182 -13.64 3.96 0.93
N LEU A 183 -12.94 3.02 0.30
CA LEU A 183 -11.48 2.99 0.17
C LEU A 183 -11.12 3.15 -1.30
N HIS A 184 -10.52 4.27 -1.66
CA HIS A 184 -10.17 4.59 -3.04
C HIS A 184 -8.70 4.34 -3.30
N LEU A 185 -8.41 3.75 -4.46
CA LEU A 185 -7.07 3.50 -5.00
C LEU A 185 -6.89 4.24 -6.31
N ILE A 186 -5.75 4.90 -6.46
CA ILE A 186 -5.21 5.33 -7.75
C ILE A 186 -3.83 4.69 -7.88
N ALA A 187 -3.56 4.02 -9.00
CA ALA A 187 -2.27 3.39 -9.26
C ALA A 187 -1.85 3.57 -10.72
N ASP A 188 -0.55 3.44 -10.99
CA ASP A 188 -0.03 3.28 -12.35
C ASP A 188 -0.45 1.91 -12.89
N ALA A 189 -1.11 1.90 -14.05
CA ALA A 189 -1.71 0.69 -14.59
C ALA A 189 -0.69 -0.33 -15.11
N VAL A 190 0.52 0.11 -15.46
CA VAL A 190 1.58 -0.74 -16.02
C VAL A 190 2.58 -1.16 -14.95
N THR A 191 3.15 -0.19 -14.24
CA THR A 191 4.15 -0.45 -13.18
C THR A 191 3.53 -0.96 -11.89
N ARG A 192 2.22 -0.76 -11.69
CA ARG A 192 1.43 -1.13 -10.51
C ARG A 192 1.81 -0.37 -9.24
N VAL A 193 2.51 0.74 -9.37
CA VAL A 193 2.78 1.64 -8.24
C VAL A 193 1.45 2.21 -7.75
N GLY A 194 1.11 1.97 -6.49
CA GLY A 194 0.00 2.64 -5.84
C GLY A 194 0.37 4.11 -5.61
N LEU A 195 -0.34 5.03 -6.24
CA LEU A 195 -0.09 6.47 -6.12
C LEU A 195 -0.83 7.07 -4.93
N VAL A 196 -2.07 6.65 -4.72
CA VAL A 196 -2.91 7.07 -3.59
C VAL A 196 -3.73 5.88 -3.11
N VAL A 197 -3.77 5.68 -1.80
CA VAL A 197 -4.65 4.73 -1.11
C VAL A 197 -5.28 5.46 0.06
N ARG A 198 -6.54 5.81 -0.05
CA ARG A 198 -7.20 6.59 1.00
C ARG A 198 -8.64 6.17 1.25
N ARG A 199 -9.00 6.16 2.51
CA ARG A 199 -10.40 6.12 2.91
C ARG A 199 -11.06 7.47 2.61
N LEU A 200 -12.25 7.43 2.05
CA LEU A 200 -13.04 8.61 1.76
C LEU A 200 -14.26 8.71 2.70
N ARG A 201 -14.81 9.89 2.82
CA ARG A 201 -16.11 10.08 3.49
C ARG A 201 -17.26 9.72 2.56
N THR A 202 -17.11 10.08 1.29
CA THR A 202 -18.10 9.83 0.24
C THR A 202 -17.37 9.66 -1.09
N GLU A 203 -18.03 9.06 -2.07
CA GLU A 203 -17.56 8.95 -3.47
C GLU A 203 -18.19 10.04 -4.35
N SER A 204 -18.24 11.29 -3.86
CA SER A 204 -18.72 12.39 -4.67
C SER A 204 -17.69 12.81 -5.73
N GLU A 205 -18.15 13.43 -6.82
CA GLU A 205 -17.33 13.90 -7.93
C GLU A 205 -16.15 14.80 -7.48
N ALA A 206 -16.42 15.75 -6.61
CA ALA A 206 -15.41 16.67 -6.09
C ALA A 206 -14.34 15.94 -5.23
N VAL A 207 -14.77 14.97 -4.43
CA VAL A 207 -13.87 14.17 -3.57
C VAL A 207 -12.97 13.29 -4.42
N ILE A 208 -13.52 12.58 -5.42
CA ILE A 208 -12.74 11.74 -6.33
C ILE A 208 -11.78 12.57 -7.19
N ALA A 209 -12.23 13.70 -7.76
CA ALA A 209 -11.36 14.63 -8.48
C ALA A 209 -10.22 15.15 -7.58
N GLY A 210 -10.50 15.40 -6.30
CA GLY A 210 -9.49 15.74 -5.28
C GLY A 210 -8.43 14.65 -5.08
N GLN A 211 -8.79 13.36 -5.18
CA GLN A 211 -7.81 12.27 -5.09
C GLN A 211 -6.85 12.25 -6.29
N PHE A 212 -7.32 12.54 -7.49
CA PHE A 212 -6.43 12.67 -8.66
C PHE A 212 -5.48 13.86 -8.54
N ARG A 213 -5.97 15.04 -8.11
CA ARG A 213 -5.06 16.18 -7.82
C ARG A 213 -4.01 15.82 -6.78
N LEU A 214 -4.40 15.09 -5.74
CA LEU A 214 -3.48 14.62 -4.70
C LEU A 214 -2.43 13.65 -5.26
N ALA A 215 -2.83 12.68 -6.10
CA ALA A 215 -1.92 11.75 -6.76
C ALA A 215 -0.88 12.51 -7.61
N LEU A 216 -1.33 13.43 -8.46
CA LEU A 216 -0.45 14.25 -9.29
C LEU A 216 0.54 15.06 -8.43
N ALA A 217 0.06 15.71 -7.37
CA ALA A 217 0.90 16.54 -6.50
C ALA A 217 1.93 15.71 -5.71
N TRP A 218 1.54 14.56 -5.15
CA TRP A 218 2.45 13.73 -4.35
C TRP A 218 3.61 13.16 -5.16
N TRP A 219 3.34 12.79 -6.43
CA TRP A 219 4.31 12.15 -7.31
C TRP A 219 4.95 13.11 -8.31
N ALA A 220 4.59 14.40 -8.25
CA ALA A 220 5.00 15.45 -9.20
C ALA A 220 4.72 15.09 -10.66
N LEU A 221 3.55 14.49 -10.92
CA LEU A 221 3.08 14.17 -12.25
C LEU A 221 2.30 15.35 -12.84
N GLN A 222 2.46 15.60 -14.13
CA GLN A 222 1.65 16.57 -14.85
C GLN A 222 0.37 15.90 -15.37
N ALA A 223 -0.73 16.65 -15.40
CA ALA A 223 -2.00 16.12 -15.89
C ALA A 223 -1.92 15.68 -17.36
N GLU A 224 -1.08 16.34 -18.14
CA GLU A 224 -0.80 16.06 -19.54
C GLU A 224 -0.04 14.73 -19.77
N GLU A 225 0.68 14.26 -18.77
CA GLU A 225 1.37 12.97 -18.83
C GLU A 225 0.37 11.81 -18.74
N VAL A 226 -0.83 12.06 -18.17
CA VAL A 226 -1.88 11.05 -18.05
C VAL A 226 -2.63 10.96 -19.38
N ARG A 227 -2.39 9.89 -20.12
CA ARG A 227 -3.01 9.60 -21.42
C ARG A 227 -4.26 8.75 -21.32
N VAL A 228 -4.32 7.88 -20.30
CA VAL A 228 -5.43 6.94 -20.10
C VAL A 228 -5.79 6.83 -18.62
N LEU A 229 -7.10 6.80 -18.34
CA LEU A 229 -7.68 6.39 -17.06
C LEU A 229 -8.48 5.10 -17.24
N ILE A 230 -8.09 4.02 -16.59
CA ILE A 230 -8.83 2.76 -16.53
C ILE A 230 -9.73 2.79 -15.29
N SER A 231 -11.05 2.71 -15.49
CA SER A 231 -12.03 2.72 -14.40
C SER A 231 -13.31 1.96 -14.77
N ASP A 232 -14.26 1.87 -13.82
CA ASP A 232 -15.60 1.27 -14.08
C ASP A 232 -16.54 2.16 -14.92
N GLY A 233 -16.15 3.42 -15.16
CA GLY A 233 -16.94 4.38 -15.93
C GLY A 233 -18.01 5.10 -15.11
N ALA A 234 -17.93 5.09 -13.77
CA ALA A 234 -18.84 5.87 -12.92
C ALA A 234 -18.73 7.38 -13.19
N ALA A 235 -19.83 8.10 -12.96
CA ALA A 235 -19.94 9.53 -13.25
C ALA A 235 -18.83 10.38 -12.59
N TYR A 236 -18.43 10.04 -11.37
CA TYR A 236 -17.36 10.75 -10.68
C TYR A 236 -15.98 10.58 -11.34
N TYR A 237 -15.71 9.49 -12.08
CA TYR A 237 -14.48 9.34 -12.87
C TYR A 237 -14.54 10.18 -14.14
N ARG A 238 -15.71 10.28 -14.80
CA ARG A 238 -15.91 11.20 -15.94
C ARG A 238 -15.72 12.64 -15.52
N TYR A 239 -16.29 13.04 -14.37
CA TYR A 239 -16.04 14.36 -13.80
C TYR A 239 -14.54 14.61 -13.53
N ALA A 240 -13.81 13.64 -13.03
CA ALA A 240 -12.36 13.75 -12.80
C ALA A 240 -11.58 13.89 -14.13
N LEU A 241 -11.98 13.17 -15.18
CA LEU A 241 -11.42 13.34 -16.53
C LEU A 241 -11.64 14.78 -17.03
N ASP A 242 -12.86 15.30 -16.95
CA ASP A 242 -13.20 16.62 -17.45
C ASP A 242 -12.50 17.76 -16.69
N ARG A 243 -12.29 17.61 -15.40
CA ARG A 243 -11.81 18.68 -14.50
C ARG A 243 -10.34 18.61 -14.11
N VAL A 244 -9.74 17.43 -14.16
CA VAL A 244 -8.36 17.20 -13.68
C VAL A 244 -7.48 16.56 -14.76
N LEU A 245 -7.99 15.56 -15.47
CA LEU A 245 -7.23 14.74 -16.43
C LEU A 245 -7.71 14.99 -17.86
N ARG A 246 -7.85 16.23 -18.25
CA ARG A 246 -8.49 16.64 -19.54
C ARG A 246 -7.86 16.04 -20.80
N TRP A 247 -6.62 15.59 -20.71
CA TRP A 247 -5.87 14.99 -21.81
C TRP A 247 -6.01 13.46 -21.87
N ALA A 248 -6.53 12.88 -20.80
CA ALA A 248 -6.67 11.43 -20.70
C ALA A 248 -7.95 10.94 -21.36
N LYS A 249 -7.85 9.81 -22.07
CA LYS A 249 -9.00 9.04 -22.55
C LYS A 249 -9.43 8.03 -21.50
N GLN A 250 -10.70 7.73 -21.44
CA GLN A 250 -11.22 6.68 -20.57
C GLN A 250 -11.10 5.31 -21.23
N GLN A 251 -10.44 4.36 -20.57
CA GLN A 251 -10.57 2.94 -20.83
C GLN A 251 -11.57 2.37 -19.83
N ARG A 252 -12.72 1.93 -20.30
CA ARG A 252 -13.70 1.29 -19.42
C ARG A 252 -13.28 -0.14 -19.11
N SER A 253 -13.28 -0.51 -17.84
CA SER A 253 -12.88 -1.84 -17.40
C SER A 253 -13.86 -2.91 -17.91
N LEU A 254 -13.39 -3.84 -18.74
CA LEU A 254 -14.19 -4.95 -19.25
C LEU A 254 -14.74 -5.84 -18.13
N PHE A 255 -14.02 -6.00 -17.03
CA PHE A 255 -14.51 -6.75 -15.88
C PHE A 255 -15.80 -6.15 -15.31
N HIS A 256 -15.86 -4.82 -15.15
CA HIS A 256 -17.04 -4.13 -14.66
C HIS A 256 -18.18 -4.15 -15.69
N LEU A 257 -17.87 -4.08 -16.98
CA LEU A 257 -18.87 -4.25 -18.04
C LEU A 257 -19.50 -5.65 -17.99
N TRP A 258 -18.69 -6.70 -17.90
CA TRP A 258 -19.18 -8.06 -17.71
C TRP A 258 -20.06 -8.18 -16.47
N ARG A 259 -19.65 -7.64 -15.36
CA ARG A 259 -20.44 -7.65 -14.12
C ARG A 259 -21.78 -6.94 -14.29
N ASN A 260 -21.83 -5.87 -15.09
CA ASN A 260 -23.05 -5.12 -15.31
C ASN A 260 -24.04 -5.83 -16.26
N ILE A 261 -23.56 -6.60 -17.23
CA ILE A 261 -24.43 -7.38 -18.14
C ILE A 261 -24.84 -8.75 -17.56
N ALA A 262 -24.07 -9.29 -16.61
CA ALA A 262 -24.30 -10.64 -16.06
C ALA A 262 -25.73 -10.86 -15.53
N PRO A 263 -26.38 -9.94 -14.78
CA PRO A 263 -27.76 -10.13 -14.32
C PRO A 263 -28.76 -10.24 -15.47
N HIS A 264 -28.56 -9.49 -16.56
CA HIS A 264 -29.43 -9.53 -17.72
C HIS A 264 -29.25 -10.83 -18.53
N LEU A 265 -28.00 -11.32 -18.61
CA LEU A 265 -27.73 -12.63 -19.23
C LEU A 265 -28.32 -13.77 -18.42
N GLN A 266 -28.25 -13.68 -17.08
CA GLN A 266 -28.87 -14.66 -16.20
C GLN A 266 -30.39 -14.70 -16.37
N ALA A 267 -31.04 -13.53 -16.40
CA ALA A 267 -32.49 -13.45 -16.63
C ALA A 267 -32.89 -14.00 -18.04
N PHE A 268 -32.05 -13.80 -19.04
CA PHE A 268 -32.27 -14.41 -20.36
C PHE A 268 -32.12 -15.93 -20.32
N ALA A 269 -31.08 -16.45 -19.61
CA ALA A 269 -30.81 -17.89 -19.51
C ALA A 269 -31.94 -18.67 -18.81
N GLU A 270 -32.72 -18.04 -17.92
CA GLU A 270 -33.89 -18.69 -17.30
C GLU A 270 -34.96 -19.13 -18.28
N HIS A 271 -34.98 -18.57 -19.51
CA HIS A 271 -36.00 -18.80 -20.50
C HIS A 271 -35.44 -19.22 -21.87
N ALA A 272 -34.15 -19.24 -22.05
CA ALA A 272 -33.47 -19.56 -23.30
C ALA A 272 -32.90 -21.00 -23.28
N ALA A 273 -32.77 -21.60 -24.47
CA ALA A 273 -32.04 -22.84 -24.62
C ALA A 273 -30.53 -22.61 -24.38
N ASP A 274 -29.82 -23.62 -23.85
CA ASP A 274 -28.38 -23.56 -23.57
C ASP A 274 -27.56 -23.21 -24.83
N GLU A 275 -27.96 -23.68 -26.00
CA GLU A 275 -27.32 -23.33 -27.27
C GLU A 275 -27.46 -21.85 -27.63
N ALA A 276 -28.61 -21.23 -27.34
CA ALA A 276 -28.82 -19.80 -27.56
C ALA A 276 -27.96 -18.96 -26.63
N MET A 277 -27.80 -19.40 -25.36
CA MET A 277 -26.89 -18.76 -24.40
C MET A 277 -25.41 -18.89 -24.81
N ALA A 278 -25.01 -20.06 -25.34
CA ALA A 278 -23.63 -20.25 -25.82
C ALA A 278 -23.34 -19.32 -26.99
N ILE A 279 -24.21 -19.26 -27.98
CA ILE A 279 -24.08 -18.37 -29.15
C ILE A 279 -24.02 -16.90 -28.72
N LEU A 280 -24.90 -16.46 -27.83
CA LEU A 280 -24.90 -15.09 -27.30
C LEU A 280 -23.61 -14.75 -26.57
N SER A 281 -23.13 -15.66 -25.71
CA SER A 281 -21.88 -15.51 -24.98
C SER A 281 -20.69 -15.39 -25.93
N ASP A 282 -20.59 -16.27 -26.93
CA ASP A 282 -19.50 -16.25 -27.92
C ASP A 282 -19.50 -14.95 -28.73
N MET A 283 -20.69 -14.46 -29.12
CA MET A 283 -20.79 -13.19 -29.85
C MET A 283 -20.39 -11.99 -28.98
N ILE A 284 -20.76 -11.97 -27.69
CA ILE A 284 -20.31 -10.92 -26.77
C ILE A 284 -18.78 -10.98 -26.56
N HIS A 285 -18.22 -12.19 -26.45
CA HIS A 285 -16.77 -12.38 -26.40
C HIS A 285 -16.11 -11.89 -27.68
N ALA A 286 -16.65 -12.17 -28.84
CA ALA A 286 -16.11 -11.68 -30.11
C ALA A 286 -16.04 -10.15 -30.16
N VAL A 287 -17.03 -9.46 -29.61
CA VAL A 287 -16.99 -7.98 -29.48
C VAL A 287 -15.85 -7.50 -28.55
N TRP A 288 -15.73 -8.09 -27.34
CA TRP A 288 -14.76 -7.61 -26.37
C TRP A 288 -13.32 -8.08 -26.59
N ASP A 289 -13.14 -9.18 -27.31
CA ASP A 289 -11.83 -9.77 -27.63
C ASP A 289 -11.33 -9.37 -29.04
N ALA A 290 -12.08 -8.52 -29.73
CA ALA A 290 -11.69 -8.00 -31.04
C ALA A 290 -10.35 -7.27 -30.98
N PRO A 291 -9.45 -7.47 -31.96
CA PRO A 291 -8.12 -6.86 -31.96
C PRO A 291 -8.14 -5.37 -32.37
N SER A 292 -9.27 -4.89 -32.91
CA SER A 292 -9.45 -3.50 -33.31
C SER A 292 -10.86 -3.00 -33.00
N LEU A 293 -11.02 -1.67 -32.93
CA LEU A 293 -12.33 -1.07 -32.76
C LEU A 293 -13.25 -1.36 -33.96
N GLN A 294 -12.69 -1.40 -35.19
CA GLN A 294 -13.47 -1.71 -36.39
C GLN A 294 -14.05 -3.12 -36.32
N GLU A 295 -13.22 -4.13 -36.03
CA GLU A 295 -13.69 -5.51 -35.90
C GLU A 295 -14.70 -5.69 -34.75
N ALA A 296 -14.53 -4.95 -33.66
CA ALA A 296 -15.50 -4.91 -32.56
C ALA A 296 -16.86 -4.32 -33.02
N GLN A 297 -16.84 -3.26 -33.84
CA GLN A 297 -18.06 -2.69 -34.43
C GLN A 297 -18.78 -3.66 -35.38
N GLU A 298 -18.03 -4.37 -36.20
CA GLU A 298 -18.58 -5.42 -37.09
C GLU A 298 -19.19 -6.58 -36.29
N ALA A 299 -18.47 -7.07 -35.26
CA ALA A 299 -18.98 -8.10 -34.35
C ALA A 299 -20.22 -7.64 -33.57
N PHE A 300 -20.24 -6.38 -33.13
CA PHE A 300 -21.40 -5.80 -32.46
C PHE A 300 -22.60 -5.62 -33.38
N ALA A 301 -22.41 -5.25 -34.66
CA ALA A 301 -23.47 -5.18 -35.65
C ALA A 301 -24.09 -6.57 -35.89
N ALA A 302 -23.27 -7.62 -35.98
CA ALA A 302 -23.76 -9.00 -36.08
C ALA A 302 -24.58 -9.42 -34.85
N LEU A 303 -24.08 -9.10 -33.65
CA LEU A 303 -24.77 -9.32 -32.37
C LEU A 303 -26.14 -8.60 -32.36
N GLN A 304 -26.17 -7.34 -32.76
CA GLN A 304 -27.38 -6.52 -32.83
C GLN A 304 -28.40 -7.10 -33.82
N ASN A 305 -27.96 -7.47 -35.01
CA ASN A 305 -28.83 -8.04 -36.05
C ASN A 305 -29.52 -9.32 -35.58
N LEU A 306 -28.81 -10.17 -34.85
CA LEU A 306 -29.38 -11.44 -34.39
C LEU A 306 -30.28 -11.27 -33.15
N TRP A 307 -29.95 -10.35 -32.21
CA TRP A 307 -30.59 -10.31 -30.90
C TRP A 307 -31.42 -9.04 -30.62
N SER A 308 -31.50 -8.06 -31.54
CA SER A 308 -32.26 -6.83 -31.33
C SER A 308 -33.77 -7.03 -31.15
N HIS A 309 -34.32 -8.14 -31.61
CA HIS A 309 -35.74 -8.47 -31.46
C HIS A 309 -36.06 -9.06 -30.06
N VAL A 310 -35.05 -9.35 -29.21
CA VAL A 310 -35.24 -9.93 -27.88
C VAL A 310 -35.27 -8.82 -26.83
N PRO A 311 -36.45 -8.50 -26.22
CA PRO A 311 -36.60 -7.37 -25.32
C PRO A 311 -35.71 -7.46 -24.07
N SER A 312 -35.49 -8.66 -23.50
CA SER A 312 -34.67 -8.88 -22.31
C SER A 312 -33.17 -8.60 -22.53
N LEU A 313 -32.69 -8.59 -23.77
CA LEU A 313 -31.31 -8.30 -24.13
C LEU A 313 -31.07 -6.84 -24.51
N GLN A 314 -32.10 -6.00 -24.62
CA GLN A 314 -31.95 -4.58 -24.95
C GLN A 314 -31.01 -3.84 -23.99
N PRO A 315 -31.04 -4.05 -22.65
CA PRO A 315 -30.09 -3.41 -21.74
C PRO A 315 -28.64 -3.81 -22.03
N VAL A 316 -28.39 -5.08 -22.41
CA VAL A 316 -27.07 -5.57 -22.78
C VAL A 316 -26.55 -4.87 -24.03
N LEU A 317 -27.34 -4.86 -25.10
CA LEU A 317 -26.99 -4.21 -26.37
C LEU A 317 -26.73 -2.71 -26.19
N GLN A 318 -27.59 -2.02 -25.45
CA GLN A 318 -27.40 -0.59 -25.14
C GLN A 318 -26.12 -0.32 -24.33
N LEU A 319 -25.80 -1.17 -23.35
CA LEU A 319 -24.59 -1.03 -22.54
C LEU A 319 -23.34 -1.22 -23.41
N ILE A 320 -23.34 -2.26 -24.27
CA ILE A 320 -22.23 -2.51 -25.20
C ILE A 320 -22.06 -1.33 -26.14
N SER A 321 -23.14 -0.91 -26.83
CA SER A 321 -23.11 0.23 -27.76
C SER A 321 -22.52 1.50 -27.12
N LYS A 322 -23.00 1.87 -25.93
CA LYS A 322 -22.55 3.09 -25.22
C LYS A 322 -21.11 3.03 -24.72
N SER A 323 -20.54 1.84 -24.58
CA SER A 323 -19.21 1.67 -23.99
C SER A 323 -18.16 1.12 -24.94
N LEU A 324 -18.49 0.84 -26.19
CA LEU A 324 -17.65 0.11 -27.13
C LEU A 324 -16.29 0.79 -27.34
N GLU A 325 -16.27 2.08 -27.66
CA GLU A 325 -15.05 2.84 -27.88
C GLU A 325 -14.18 2.91 -26.63
N GLU A 326 -14.79 3.19 -25.46
CA GLU A 326 -14.09 3.26 -24.19
C GLU A 326 -13.54 1.87 -23.76
N ALA A 327 -14.26 0.80 -24.08
CA ALA A 327 -13.88 -0.57 -23.72
C ALA A 327 -12.73 -1.10 -24.57
N LEU A 328 -12.65 -0.68 -25.82
CA LEU A 328 -11.65 -1.10 -26.80
C LEU A 328 -10.46 -0.14 -26.93
N LEU A 329 -10.36 0.91 -26.12
CA LEU A 329 -9.26 1.86 -26.19
C LEU A 329 -7.88 1.19 -26.07
N HIS A 330 -7.77 0.08 -25.32
CA HIS A 330 -6.52 -0.67 -25.16
C HIS A 330 -5.98 -1.23 -26.47
N THR A 331 -6.83 -1.47 -27.51
CA THR A 331 -6.40 -1.95 -28.81
C THR A 331 -5.63 -0.89 -29.61
N SER A 332 -5.85 0.39 -29.32
CA SER A 332 -5.15 1.51 -29.96
C SER A 332 -3.71 1.73 -29.45
N GLN A 333 -3.27 0.96 -28.45
CA GLN A 333 -1.92 1.01 -27.86
C GLN A 333 -1.45 2.44 -27.45
N VAL A 334 -2.37 3.28 -27.04
CA VAL A 334 -2.06 4.65 -26.56
C VAL A 334 -0.98 4.65 -25.47
N VAL A 335 -1.00 3.61 -24.62
CA VAL A 335 0.05 3.33 -23.62
C VAL A 335 0.44 1.85 -23.73
N GLU A 336 1.71 1.61 -24.00
CA GLU A 336 2.24 0.25 -24.11
C GLU A 336 2.09 -0.52 -22.79
N GLY A 337 1.58 -1.74 -22.86
CA GLY A 337 1.41 -2.63 -21.71
C GLY A 337 0.22 -2.30 -20.81
N MET A 338 -0.60 -1.32 -21.15
CA MET A 338 -1.83 -1.08 -20.40
C MET A 338 -2.80 -2.26 -20.53
N GLY A 339 -3.51 -2.58 -19.45
CA GLY A 339 -4.53 -3.63 -19.45
C GLY A 339 -5.89 -3.13 -19.90
N ARG A 340 -6.76 -4.06 -20.30
CA ARG A 340 -8.17 -3.80 -20.66
C ARG A 340 -9.12 -3.80 -19.44
N THR A 341 -8.59 -4.04 -18.24
CA THR A 341 -9.37 -4.20 -17.01
C THR A 341 -8.70 -3.50 -15.84
N SER A 342 -9.46 -3.24 -14.77
CA SER A 342 -8.95 -2.75 -13.49
C SER A 342 -8.27 -3.83 -12.63
N ASN A 343 -7.76 -4.91 -13.22
CA ASN A 343 -7.13 -6.04 -12.50
C ASN A 343 -6.02 -5.61 -11.53
N VAL A 344 -5.31 -4.51 -11.81
CA VAL A 344 -4.30 -3.96 -10.90
C VAL A 344 -4.96 -3.56 -9.59
N ALA A 345 -6.06 -2.81 -9.65
CA ALA A 345 -6.81 -2.37 -8.47
C ALA A 345 -7.45 -3.56 -7.74
N GLU A 346 -8.02 -4.51 -8.49
CA GLU A 346 -8.60 -5.70 -7.87
C GLU A 346 -7.59 -6.54 -7.09
N ARG A 347 -6.39 -6.76 -7.66
CA ARG A 347 -5.30 -7.48 -6.98
C ARG A 347 -4.86 -6.74 -5.73
N PHE A 348 -4.78 -5.41 -5.81
CA PHE A 348 -4.52 -4.57 -4.65
C PHE A 348 -5.59 -4.80 -3.56
N PHE A 349 -6.86 -4.64 -3.88
CA PHE A 349 -7.94 -4.81 -2.92
C PHE A 349 -8.08 -6.25 -2.41
N ARG A 350 -7.73 -7.25 -3.21
CA ARG A 350 -7.65 -8.65 -2.76
C ARG A 350 -6.61 -8.81 -1.65
N ARG A 351 -5.39 -8.31 -1.86
CA ARG A 351 -4.31 -8.34 -0.84
C ARG A 351 -4.72 -7.54 0.40
N TYR A 352 -5.30 -6.36 0.19
CA TYR A 352 -5.81 -5.51 1.26
C TYR A 352 -6.87 -6.23 2.09
N ARG A 353 -7.89 -6.81 1.46
CA ARG A 353 -8.96 -7.57 2.13
C ARG A 353 -8.44 -8.81 2.84
N GLN A 354 -7.50 -9.55 2.25
CA GLN A 354 -6.86 -10.70 2.92
C GLN A 354 -6.19 -10.27 4.22
N ARG A 355 -5.61 -9.09 4.24
CA ARG A 355 -4.96 -8.51 5.42
C ARG A 355 -5.98 -7.98 6.42
N THR A 356 -6.95 -7.18 6.00
CA THR A 356 -7.92 -6.51 6.86
C THR A 356 -9.05 -7.44 7.34
N ARG A 357 -9.35 -8.52 6.61
CA ARG A 357 -10.34 -9.53 7.06
C ARG A 357 -10.05 -10.06 8.46
N ARG A 358 -8.78 -10.26 8.80
CA ARG A 358 -8.34 -10.72 10.13
C ARG A 358 -8.43 -9.63 11.21
N LEU A 359 -8.50 -8.37 10.81
CA LEU A 359 -8.69 -7.24 11.72
C LEU A 359 -10.17 -7.04 12.07
N GLY A 360 -11.08 -7.54 11.23
CA GLY A 360 -12.52 -7.29 11.32
C GLY A 360 -12.86 -5.86 10.91
N SER A 361 -12.85 -4.93 11.87
CA SER A 361 -13.16 -3.53 11.64
C SER A 361 -12.12 -2.63 12.33
N PHE A 362 -11.79 -1.51 11.71
CA PHE A 362 -10.98 -0.49 12.38
C PHE A 362 -11.78 0.20 13.49
N MET A 363 -11.12 0.52 14.59
CA MET A 363 -11.76 1.15 15.74
C MET A 363 -11.87 2.67 15.62
N SER A 364 -11.14 3.29 14.67
CA SER A 364 -11.17 4.73 14.44
C SER A 364 -10.76 5.09 13.00
N ASN A 365 -11.19 6.26 12.55
CA ASN A 365 -10.76 6.82 11.27
C ASN A 365 -9.24 6.97 11.20
N GLY A 366 -8.62 7.57 12.24
CA GLY A 366 -7.16 7.75 12.29
C GLY A 366 -6.40 6.43 12.25
N GLY A 367 -6.92 5.37 12.89
CA GLY A 367 -6.33 4.03 12.81
C GLY A 367 -6.38 3.45 11.39
N CYS A 368 -7.49 3.61 10.71
CA CYS A 368 -7.64 3.20 9.32
C CYS A 368 -6.72 4.01 8.39
N ASP A 369 -6.67 5.32 8.57
CA ASP A 369 -5.85 6.20 7.73
C ASP A 369 -4.36 5.91 7.90
N ALA A 370 -3.87 5.73 9.13
CA ALA A 370 -2.48 5.34 9.40
C ALA A 370 -2.13 3.97 8.79
N PHE A 371 -3.03 2.98 8.92
CA PHE A 371 -2.87 1.69 8.26
C PHE A 371 -2.76 1.84 6.74
N ASN A 372 -3.62 2.66 6.12
CA ASN A 372 -3.63 2.87 4.68
C ASN A 372 -2.33 3.53 4.18
N PHE A 373 -1.76 4.49 4.92
CA PHE A 373 -0.46 5.09 4.60
C PHE A 373 0.67 4.06 4.66
N LEU A 374 0.69 3.23 5.70
CA LEU A 374 1.69 2.15 5.79
C LEU A 374 1.48 1.09 4.72
N TRP A 375 0.22 0.73 4.44
CA TRP A 375 -0.11 -0.20 3.36
C TRP A 375 0.35 0.32 2.01
N HIS A 376 0.20 1.61 1.76
CA HIS A 376 0.69 2.27 0.54
C HIS A 376 2.20 2.10 0.35
N ILE A 377 3.01 2.32 1.40
CA ILE A 377 4.46 2.09 1.35
C ILE A 377 4.79 0.60 1.20
N TYR A 378 4.14 -0.23 2.01
CA TYR A 378 4.36 -1.67 2.01
C TYR A 378 4.17 -2.28 0.61
N ILE A 379 3.04 -2.02 -0.05
CA ILE A 379 2.77 -2.62 -1.37
C ILE A 379 3.70 -2.13 -2.47
N ASN A 380 4.24 -0.92 -2.35
CA ASN A 380 5.14 -0.32 -3.34
C ASN A 380 6.59 -0.82 -3.21
N LEU A 381 6.99 -1.28 -2.03
CA LEU A 381 8.33 -1.78 -1.72
C LEU A 381 8.39 -3.30 -1.54
N GLU A 382 7.25 -3.97 -1.42
CA GLU A 382 7.21 -5.42 -1.26
C GLU A 382 7.17 -6.12 -2.63
N PRO A 383 8.11 -7.04 -2.92
CA PRO A 383 8.10 -7.82 -4.15
C PRO A 383 6.82 -8.63 -4.31
N TYR A 384 6.34 -8.75 -5.53
CA TYR A 384 5.19 -9.60 -5.80
C TYR A 384 5.52 -11.07 -5.54
N GLN A 385 4.84 -11.67 -4.59
CA GLN A 385 4.86 -13.12 -4.39
C GLN A 385 3.98 -13.77 -5.46
N LEU A 386 4.62 -14.28 -6.50
CA LEU A 386 3.92 -14.95 -7.59
C LEU A 386 3.90 -16.45 -7.34
N ARG A 387 2.73 -17.09 -7.52
CA ARG A 387 2.64 -18.54 -7.61
C ARG A 387 3.44 -19.03 -8.83
N ARG A 388 3.95 -20.28 -8.78
CA ARG A 388 4.80 -20.86 -9.82
C ARG A 388 4.21 -20.72 -11.24
N GLU A 389 2.89 -20.89 -11.37
CA GLU A 389 2.14 -20.74 -12.62
C GLU A 389 2.08 -19.29 -13.13
N GLN A 390 2.03 -18.31 -12.22
CA GLN A 390 1.95 -16.89 -12.56
C GLN A 390 3.32 -16.30 -12.96
N LYS A 391 4.43 -16.95 -12.57
CA LYS A 391 5.78 -16.51 -12.92
C LYS A 391 6.04 -16.52 -14.42
N ARG A 392 5.40 -17.41 -15.18
CA ARG A 392 5.55 -17.52 -16.63
C ARG A 392 4.95 -16.35 -17.41
N HIS A 393 3.95 -15.67 -16.85
CA HIS A 393 3.23 -14.57 -17.49
C HIS A 393 3.57 -13.19 -16.92
N TYR A 394 4.45 -13.12 -15.92
CA TYR A 394 4.82 -11.87 -15.28
C TYR A 394 6.21 -11.40 -15.74
N ARG A 395 6.25 -10.23 -16.38
CA ARG A 395 7.48 -9.68 -16.97
C ARG A 395 8.60 -9.36 -15.97
N HIS A 396 8.27 -9.18 -14.67
CA HIS A 396 9.21 -8.70 -13.65
C HIS A 396 9.12 -9.53 -12.34
N PRO A 397 9.45 -10.83 -12.37
CA PRO A 397 9.38 -11.66 -11.16
C PRO A 397 10.41 -11.20 -10.12
N GLY A 398 9.96 -11.09 -8.87
CA GLY A 398 10.83 -10.74 -7.74
C GLY A 398 11.09 -9.23 -7.56
N LEU A 399 10.61 -8.37 -8.48
CA LEU A 399 10.70 -6.93 -8.32
C LEU A 399 9.47 -6.36 -7.59
N CYS A 400 9.68 -5.30 -6.81
CA CYS A 400 8.58 -4.52 -6.26
C CYS A 400 8.09 -3.46 -7.28
N PRO A 401 6.88 -2.89 -7.12
CA PRO A 401 6.35 -1.88 -8.03
C PRO A 401 7.27 -0.69 -8.29
N LEU A 402 7.93 -0.16 -7.25
CA LEU A 402 8.88 0.95 -7.42
C LEU A 402 10.08 0.56 -8.29
N GLN A 403 10.60 -0.67 -8.18
CA GLN A 403 11.68 -1.16 -9.05
C GLN A 403 11.21 -1.28 -10.49
N VAL A 404 10.00 -1.77 -10.72
CA VAL A 404 9.40 -1.83 -12.07
C VAL A 404 9.27 -0.42 -12.67
N ALA A 405 8.97 0.57 -11.83
CA ALA A 405 8.90 1.98 -12.22
C ALA A 405 10.27 2.68 -12.34
N GLY A 406 11.37 1.93 -12.24
CA GLY A 406 12.74 2.45 -12.45
C GLY A 406 13.40 3.03 -11.19
N THR A 407 12.80 2.86 -10.00
CA THR A 407 13.41 3.31 -8.74
C THR A 407 14.41 2.29 -8.24
N ASP A 408 15.63 2.72 -7.94
CA ASP A 408 16.60 1.87 -7.24
C ASP A 408 16.25 1.79 -5.74
N THR A 409 15.68 0.64 -5.33
CA THR A 409 15.33 0.36 -3.93
C THR A 409 16.33 -0.57 -3.24
N TYR A 410 17.52 -0.76 -3.80
CA TYR A 410 18.52 -1.67 -3.24
C TYR A 410 18.83 -1.33 -1.77
N ALA A 411 18.87 -2.35 -0.93
CA ALA A 411 19.10 -2.28 0.52
C ALA A 411 18.07 -1.43 1.32
N VAL A 412 16.92 -1.08 0.74
CA VAL A 412 15.85 -0.34 1.43
C VAL A 412 14.63 -1.23 1.57
N THR A 413 14.20 -1.47 2.80
CA THR A 413 12.93 -2.12 3.11
C THR A 413 11.82 -1.10 3.30
N TRP A 414 10.57 -1.54 3.30
CA TRP A 414 9.44 -0.67 3.62
C TRP A 414 9.53 -0.09 5.05
N LEU A 415 10.13 -0.84 6.01
CA LEU A 415 10.35 -0.36 7.37
C LEU A 415 11.41 0.75 7.44
N ASP A 416 12.46 0.69 6.60
CA ASP A 416 13.43 1.77 6.49
C ASP A 416 12.80 3.04 5.90
N ALA A 417 11.91 2.88 4.92
CA ALA A 417 11.19 3.98 4.31
C ALA A 417 10.29 4.74 5.31
N VAL A 418 9.75 4.04 6.31
CA VAL A 418 8.95 4.67 7.38
C VAL A 418 9.78 5.10 8.60
N GLY A 419 11.10 4.90 8.57
CA GLY A 419 12.03 5.38 9.62
C GLY A 419 12.02 4.54 10.90
N ILE A 420 11.74 3.25 10.78
CA ILE A 420 11.70 2.31 11.92
C ILE A 420 12.85 1.31 11.86
#